data_9aadf755059d6ee0c23c831d9697fd0d
#
_entry.id   9aadf755059d6ee0c23c831d9697fd0d
#
_cell.length_a   1.000
_cell.length_b   1.000
_cell.length_c   1.000
_cell.angle_alpha   90.00
_cell.angle_beta   90.00
_cell.angle_gamma   90.00
#
_symmetry.space_group_name_H-M   'P 1'
#
loop_
_entity.id
_entity.type
_entity.pdbx_description
1 polymer ?
#
loop_
_entity_poly.entity_id
_entity_poly.type
_entity_poly.pdbx_seq_one_letter_code
_entity_poly.pdbx_strand_id
1 'polypeptide(L)'
;MMDFGLSDDQEALQRAAREFLARECPPALVRETAKTADGVPRALYAKMAELGWMGLVVPETDGGLGLGTLELALVCEELGRAAAPGPFLGTQLVIAALLRAGSKAQRRRWLPALLAGERFGALAYLEESDRHDADGIALAARRTRDGWRLDGTKLFVVGLPGADVLVVAARSGRRGISLFLVETAASGVRVRPAETIDVTRRVGEVRLRDVALERDALLGKEGAAWPMLAHLLDLGAIGIAADSLGGAERALEMAVEYSKVRQQFGRPIGSFQALKHMAAEMVAEIEPSRSLVWYAAYVFDKTPAEAPRAASMAKARLGEVYSRTVNRAVQMHGGIGFTWEHDLHLWFKRARWNEVAFGDPPFHRDRLAELDGY
;
A
#
# COMPACT_ATOMS: atom_id res chain seq x y z
N MET A 1 -9.26 -23.99 18.75
CA MET A 1 -9.42 -22.63 19.31
C MET A 1 -8.56 -21.76 18.42
N MET A 2 -9.10 -20.79 17.70
CA MET A 2 -8.26 -19.82 16.99
C MET A 2 -7.50 -19.02 18.04
N ASP A 3 -6.19 -19.15 18.05
CA ASP A 3 -5.34 -18.22 18.77
C ASP A 3 -5.22 -16.96 17.92
N PHE A 4 -5.72 -15.83 18.42
CA PHE A 4 -5.69 -14.55 17.71
C PHE A 4 -4.36 -13.78 17.94
N GLY A 5 -3.41 -14.40 18.65
CA GLY A 5 -2.06 -13.87 18.83
C GLY A 5 -1.16 -14.14 17.64
N LEU A 6 -0.07 -13.38 17.55
CA LEU A 6 1.04 -13.68 16.65
C LEU A 6 1.83 -14.88 17.18
N SER A 7 2.42 -15.66 16.30
CA SER A 7 3.43 -16.64 16.70
C SER A 7 4.73 -15.95 17.12
N ASP A 8 5.59 -16.67 17.84
CA ASP A 8 6.91 -16.17 18.28
C ASP A 8 7.73 -15.65 17.07
N ASP A 9 7.66 -16.33 15.92
CA ASP A 9 8.35 -15.91 14.69
C ASP A 9 7.77 -14.63 14.11
N GLN A 10 6.44 -14.47 14.14
CA GLN A 10 5.77 -13.26 13.66
C GLN A 10 6.06 -12.06 14.57
N GLU A 11 6.07 -12.26 15.89
CA GLU A 11 6.50 -11.22 16.83
C GLU A 11 7.96 -10.84 16.66
N ALA A 12 8.82 -11.83 16.39
CA ALA A 12 10.24 -11.58 16.11
C ALA A 12 10.42 -10.80 14.81
N LEU A 13 9.69 -11.15 13.75
CA LEU A 13 9.70 -10.40 12.47
C LEU A 13 9.25 -8.95 12.69
N GLN A 14 8.14 -8.72 13.37
CA GLN A 14 7.62 -7.38 13.61
C GLN A 14 8.61 -6.54 14.43
N ARG A 15 9.18 -7.11 15.50
CA ARG A 15 10.18 -6.45 16.34
C ARG A 15 11.44 -6.10 15.54
N ALA A 16 11.96 -7.04 14.76
CA ALA A 16 13.12 -6.81 13.91
C ALA A 16 12.86 -5.73 12.84
N ALA A 17 11.65 -5.72 12.25
CA ALA A 17 11.23 -4.70 11.30
C ALA A 17 11.17 -3.31 11.94
N ARG A 18 10.62 -3.20 13.13
CA ARG A 18 10.55 -1.95 13.91
C ARG A 18 11.94 -1.40 14.22
N GLU A 19 12.83 -2.24 14.74
CA GLU A 19 14.20 -1.84 15.08
C GLU A 19 15.01 -1.43 13.84
N PHE A 20 14.88 -2.18 12.75
CA PHE A 20 15.52 -1.86 11.48
C PHE A 20 15.05 -0.50 10.95
N LEU A 21 13.74 -0.28 10.84
CA LEU A 21 13.19 0.96 10.30
C LEU A 21 13.45 2.17 11.21
N ALA A 22 13.46 1.98 12.52
CA ALA A 22 13.83 3.05 13.45
C ALA A 22 15.27 3.55 13.21
N ARG A 23 16.18 2.66 12.80
CA ARG A 23 17.57 2.99 12.50
C ARG A 23 17.76 3.48 11.06
N GLU A 24 17.17 2.79 10.08
CA GLU A 24 17.47 2.97 8.65
C GLU A 24 16.52 3.94 7.95
N CYS A 25 15.34 4.23 8.54
CA CYS A 25 14.33 5.12 7.98
C CYS A 25 13.92 6.25 8.95
N PRO A 26 14.86 7.05 9.46
CA PRO A 26 14.52 8.20 10.30
C PRO A 26 13.76 9.27 9.48
N PRO A 27 12.99 10.18 10.12
CA PRO A 27 12.26 11.25 9.43
C PRO A 27 13.13 12.12 8.51
N ALA A 28 14.41 12.25 8.80
CA ALA A 28 15.36 12.97 7.93
C ALA A 28 15.46 12.30 6.55
N LEU A 29 15.58 10.95 6.49
CA LEU A 29 15.59 10.21 5.22
C LEU A 29 14.28 10.40 4.46
N VAL A 30 13.14 10.37 5.17
CA VAL A 30 11.81 10.59 4.57
C VAL A 30 11.75 11.96 3.91
N ARG A 31 12.21 13.01 4.60
CA ARG A 31 12.25 14.39 4.09
C ARG A 31 13.20 14.55 2.90
N GLU A 32 14.35 13.90 2.93
CA GLU A 32 15.31 13.92 1.81
C GLU A 32 14.75 13.18 0.60
N THR A 33 14.19 11.99 0.79
CA THR A 33 13.53 11.21 -0.28
C THR A 33 12.38 11.98 -0.92
N ALA A 34 11.63 12.76 -0.13
CA ALA A 34 10.57 13.62 -0.64
C ALA A 34 11.05 14.68 -1.65
N LYS A 35 12.33 15.02 -1.65
CA LYS A 35 12.94 15.97 -2.61
C LYS A 35 13.40 15.30 -3.91
N THR A 36 13.51 13.97 -3.93
CA THR A 36 13.94 13.24 -5.14
C THR A 36 12.81 13.11 -6.16
N ALA A 37 13.15 12.97 -7.43
CA ALA A 37 12.17 12.90 -8.50
C ALA A 37 11.32 11.62 -8.43
N ASP A 38 11.95 10.48 -8.11
CA ASP A 38 11.32 9.16 -8.08
C ASP A 38 10.75 8.77 -6.71
N GLY A 39 11.17 9.43 -5.62
CA GLY A 39 10.72 9.13 -4.28
C GLY A 39 11.15 7.76 -3.76
N VAL A 40 12.27 7.21 -4.28
CA VAL A 40 12.75 5.87 -3.90
C VAL A 40 14.08 5.96 -3.15
N PRO A 41 14.13 5.63 -1.86
CA PRO A 41 15.38 5.54 -1.09
C PRO A 41 16.07 4.20 -1.39
N ARG A 42 16.76 4.11 -2.54
CA ARG A 42 17.31 2.84 -3.08
C ARG A 42 18.20 2.09 -2.08
N ALA A 43 19.00 2.80 -1.27
CA ALA A 43 19.82 2.18 -0.25
C ALA A 43 18.99 1.46 0.84
N LEU A 44 17.86 2.03 1.23
CA LEU A 44 16.93 1.38 2.16
C LEU A 44 16.33 0.12 1.53
N TYR A 45 15.90 0.19 0.26
CA TYR A 45 15.33 -0.95 -0.45
C TYR A 45 16.32 -2.08 -0.68
N ALA A 46 17.59 -1.78 -0.95
CA ALA A 46 18.65 -2.80 -1.04
C ALA A 46 18.79 -3.56 0.29
N LYS A 47 18.84 -2.85 1.43
CA LYS A 47 18.87 -3.48 2.75
C LYS A 47 17.60 -4.27 3.08
N MET A 48 16.42 -3.79 2.67
CA MET A 48 15.16 -4.54 2.82
C MET A 48 15.17 -5.82 1.97
N ALA A 49 15.76 -5.78 0.79
CA ALA A 49 15.93 -6.96 -0.07
C ALA A 49 16.91 -7.97 0.54
N GLU A 50 18.03 -7.53 1.13
CA GLU A 50 18.96 -8.38 1.88
C GLU A 50 18.27 -9.13 3.05
N LEU A 51 17.28 -8.47 3.69
CA LEU A 51 16.45 -9.09 4.72
C LEU A 51 15.31 -9.97 4.15
N GLY A 52 15.20 -10.09 2.83
CA GLY A 52 14.17 -10.89 2.16
C GLY A 52 12.77 -10.25 2.10
N TRP A 53 12.63 -8.97 2.54
CA TRP A 53 11.30 -8.34 2.63
C TRP A 53 10.63 -8.13 1.29
N MET A 54 11.39 -8.01 0.21
CA MET A 54 10.82 -7.92 -1.13
C MET A 54 10.17 -9.24 -1.58
N GLY A 55 10.60 -10.36 -1.00
CA GLY A 55 10.15 -11.71 -1.34
C GLY A 55 9.38 -12.44 -0.24
N LEU A 56 8.78 -11.75 0.72
CA LEU A 56 8.07 -12.36 1.85
C LEU A 56 7.10 -13.47 1.42
N VAL A 57 6.19 -13.17 0.48
CA VAL A 57 5.13 -14.09 0.02
C VAL A 57 5.55 -14.94 -1.19
N VAL A 58 6.77 -14.78 -1.67
CA VAL A 58 7.26 -15.53 -2.83
C VAL A 58 7.72 -16.92 -2.36
N PRO A 59 7.29 -18.01 -3.04
CA PRO A 59 7.78 -19.35 -2.71
C PRO A 59 9.30 -19.46 -2.74
N GLU A 60 9.89 -20.28 -1.88
CA GLU A 60 11.32 -20.52 -1.84
C GLU A 60 11.86 -21.02 -3.18
N THR A 61 11.07 -21.79 -3.93
CA THR A 61 11.40 -22.27 -5.29
C THR A 61 11.55 -21.16 -6.32
N ASP A 62 10.97 -19.98 -6.05
CA ASP A 62 11.07 -18.77 -6.87
C ASP A 62 12.00 -17.71 -6.23
N GLY A 63 12.73 -18.07 -5.17
CA GLY A 63 13.74 -17.25 -4.51
C GLY A 63 13.23 -16.36 -3.37
N GLY A 64 12.05 -16.62 -2.84
CA GLY A 64 11.48 -15.88 -1.71
C GLY A 64 11.54 -16.61 -0.37
N LEU A 65 10.76 -16.14 0.61
CA LEU A 65 10.71 -16.70 1.97
C LEU A 65 9.53 -17.64 2.21
N GLY A 66 8.57 -17.74 1.28
CA GLY A 66 7.40 -18.63 1.40
C GLY A 66 6.45 -18.28 2.55
N LEU A 67 6.50 -17.06 3.07
CA LEU A 67 5.64 -16.59 4.15
C LEU A 67 4.24 -16.19 3.63
N GLY A 68 3.36 -15.73 4.52
CA GLY A 68 1.99 -15.37 4.16
C GLY A 68 1.72 -13.87 4.11
N THR A 69 0.46 -13.56 3.81
CA THR A 69 -0.04 -12.18 3.78
C THR A 69 -0.03 -11.52 5.17
N LEU A 70 -0.07 -12.33 6.25
CA LEU A 70 0.03 -11.78 7.61
C LEU A 70 1.42 -11.18 7.85
N GLU A 71 2.50 -11.87 7.48
CA GLU A 71 3.87 -11.36 7.59
C GLU A 71 4.08 -10.13 6.68
N LEU A 72 3.49 -10.11 5.50
CA LEU A 72 3.49 -8.92 4.65
C LEU A 72 2.77 -7.74 5.32
N ALA A 73 1.63 -7.98 5.97
CA ALA A 73 0.89 -6.95 6.69
C ALA A 73 1.68 -6.42 7.90
N LEU A 74 2.39 -7.27 8.64
CA LEU A 74 3.26 -6.86 9.75
C LEU A 74 4.39 -5.92 9.26
N VAL A 75 5.01 -6.23 8.12
CA VAL A 75 6.02 -5.34 7.52
C VAL A 75 5.37 -4.03 7.03
N CYS A 76 4.18 -4.07 6.41
CA CYS A 76 3.46 -2.87 6.02
C CYS A 76 3.09 -1.99 7.23
N GLU A 77 2.74 -2.58 8.37
CA GLU A 77 2.48 -1.88 9.64
C GLU A 77 3.71 -1.09 10.09
N GLU A 78 4.88 -1.72 10.11
CA GLU A 78 6.12 -1.06 10.52
C GLU A 78 6.59 0.00 9.48
N LEU A 79 6.36 -0.22 8.19
CA LEU A 79 6.57 0.80 7.16
C LEU A 79 5.67 2.03 7.37
N GLY A 80 4.41 1.82 7.75
CA GLY A 80 3.48 2.88 8.12
C GLY A 80 3.93 3.64 9.37
N ARG A 81 4.38 2.90 10.38
CA ARG A 81 4.96 3.45 11.62
C ARG A 81 6.16 4.36 11.34
N ALA A 82 7.02 3.99 10.41
CA ALA A 82 8.19 4.77 10.00
C ALA A 82 7.87 5.86 8.96
N ALA A 83 6.63 5.96 8.48
CA ALA A 83 6.25 6.76 7.31
C ALA A 83 7.18 6.49 6.10
N ALA A 84 7.62 5.23 5.94
CA ALA A 84 8.64 4.85 4.97
C ALA A 84 8.21 5.18 3.54
N PRO A 85 9.06 5.89 2.76
CA PRO A 85 8.75 6.27 1.40
C PRO A 85 9.05 5.13 0.41
N GLY A 86 8.49 5.24 -0.80
CA GLY A 86 8.81 4.37 -1.92
C GLY A 86 7.72 3.36 -2.29
N PRO A 87 7.97 2.53 -3.31
CA PRO A 87 6.97 1.72 -3.98
C PRO A 87 6.80 0.30 -3.43
N PHE A 88 7.02 0.06 -2.12
CA PHE A 88 6.96 -1.29 -1.54
C PHE A 88 5.65 -2.02 -1.90
N LEU A 89 4.50 -1.47 -1.50
CA LEU A 89 3.21 -2.13 -1.75
C LEU A 89 2.92 -2.31 -3.23
N GLY A 90 3.21 -1.32 -4.09
CA GLY A 90 3.07 -1.45 -5.54
C GLY A 90 3.89 -2.60 -6.10
N THR A 91 5.13 -2.79 -5.62
CA THR A 91 6.00 -3.90 -6.01
C THR A 91 5.43 -5.24 -5.54
N GLN A 92 4.91 -5.32 -4.30
CA GLN A 92 4.25 -6.54 -3.80
C GLN A 92 3.01 -6.92 -4.64
N LEU A 93 2.23 -5.94 -5.11
CA LEU A 93 1.09 -6.20 -5.99
C LEU A 93 1.53 -6.75 -7.35
N VAL A 94 2.64 -6.27 -7.93
CA VAL A 94 3.20 -6.82 -9.17
C VAL A 94 3.73 -8.23 -8.95
N ILE A 95 4.42 -8.48 -7.84
CA ILE A 95 4.89 -9.82 -7.45
C ILE A 95 3.69 -10.78 -7.31
N ALA A 96 2.65 -10.39 -6.59
CA ALA A 96 1.43 -11.19 -6.43
C ALA A 96 0.76 -11.49 -7.79
N ALA A 97 0.73 -10.52 -8.71
CA ALA A 97 0.24 -10.73 -10.07
C ALA A 97 1.06 -11.76 -10.84
N LEU A 98 2.39 -11.70 -10.76
CA LEU A 98 3.30 -12.65 -11.38
C LEU A 98 3.14 -14.05 -10.80
N LEU A 99 3.05 -14.19 -9.49
CA LEU A 99 2.87 -15.48 -8.82
C LEU A 99 1.56 -16.16 -9.21
N ARG A 100 0.48 -15.38 -9.29
CA ARG A 100 -0.86 -15.92 -9.53
C ARG A 100 -1.17 -16.20 -11.01
N ALA A 101 -0.69 -15.36 -11.93
CA ALA A 101 -1.03 -15.43 -13.34
C ALA A 101 0.18 -15.39 -14.30
N GLY A 102 1.38 -15.12 -13.80
CA GLY A 102 2.57 -15.05 -14.64
C GLY A 102 3.02 -16.43 -15.13
N SER A 103 3.41 -16.49 -16.39
CA SER A 103 4.09 -17.66 -16.97
C SER A 103 5.47 -17.86 -16.32
N LYS A 104 6.05 -19.07 -16.46
CA LYS A 104 7.42 -19.34 -16.01
C LYS A 104 8.45 -18.37 -16.62
N ALA A 105 8.24 -17.95 -17.88
CA ALA A 105 9.12 -17.01 -18.54
C ALA A 105 9.00 -15.60 -17.92
N GLN A 106 7.77 -15.13 -17.67
CA GLN A 106 7.51 -13.85 -17.01
C GLN A 106 8.09 -13.79 -15.60
N ARG A 107 7.88 -14.83 -14.78
CA ARG A 107 8.47 -14.94 -13.43
C ARG A 107 9.99 -14.88 -13.48
N ARG A 108 10.62 -15.68 -14.34
CA ARG A 108 12.09 -15.68 -14.52
C ARG A 108 12.66 -14.35 -14.99
N ARG A 109 11.89 -13.60 -15.78
CA ARG A 109 12.29 -12.28 -16.26
C ARG A 109 12.24 -11.22 -15.17
N TRP A 110 11.18 -11.21 -14.35
CA TRP A 110 10.86 -10.10 -13.48
C TRP A 110 11.18 -10.32 -12.00
N LEU A 111 10.90 -11.52 -11.45
CA LEU A 111 11.05 -11.74 -10.01
C LEU A 111 12.47 -11.46 -9.51
N PRO A 112 13.57 -11.92 -10.14
CA PRO A 112 14.90 -11.72 -9.57
C PRO A 112 15.21 -10.24 -9.26
N ALA A 113 14.98 -9.34 -10.20
CA ALA A 113 15.26 -7.92 -10.02
C ALA A 113 14.30 -7.22 -9.06
N LEU A 114 13.03 -7.67 -8.98
CA LEU A 114 12.05 -7.16 -8.00
C LEU A 114 12.43 -7.60 -6.58
N LEU A 115 12.87 -8.87 -6.43
CA LEU A 115 13.29 -9.42 -5.13
C LEU A 115 14.60 -8.80 -4.63
N ALA A 116 15.51 -8.47 -5.54
CA ALA A 116 16.75 -7.78 -5.22
C ALA A 116 16.56 -6.28 -4.90
N GLY A 117 15.34 -5.73 -5.05
CA GLY A 117 15.09 -4.30 -4.87
C GLY A 117 15.77 -3.41 -5.90
N GLU A 118 16.18 -3.99 -7.05
CA GLU A 118 16.82 -3.28 -8.17
C GLU A 118 15.77 -2.64 -9.10
N ARG A 119 14.61 -3.31 -9.24
CA ARG A 119 13.46 -2.82 -9.99
C ARG A 119 12.21 -2.78 -9.12
N PHE A 120 11.30 -1.89 -9.47
CA PHE A 120 10.07 -1.67 -8.73
C PHE A 120 8.85 -1.80 -9.64
N GLY A 121 7.74 -2.20 -9.02
CA GLY A 121 6.48 -2.39 -9.71
C GLY A 121 5.36 -1.49 -9.22
N ALA A 122 4.35 -1.28 -10.08
CA ALA A 122 3.12 -0.59 -9.70
C ALA A 122 1.90 -1.19 -10.41
N LEU A 123 0.74 -1.09 -9.75
CA LEU A 123 -0.56 -1.48 -10.31
C LEU A 123 -1.26 -0.25 -10.90
N ALA A 124 -1.53 -0.28 -12.20
CA ALA A 124 -2.17 0.79 -12.94
C ALA A 124 -3.58 0.37 -13.38
N TYR A 125 -4.60 0.74 -12.59
CA TYR A 125 -5.99 0.34 -12.84
C TYR A 125 -6.97 1.53 -12.90
N LEU A 126 -6.83 2.55 -12.03
CA LEU A 126 -7.74 3.68 -11.96
C LEU A 126 -7.70 4.56 -13.22
N GLU A 127 -8.86 5.09 -13.56
CA GLU A 127 -9.08 6.00 -14.67
C GLU A 127 -9.93 7.21 -14.22
N GLU A 128 -10.33 8.06 -15.13
CA GLU A 128 -11.07 9.31 -14.84
C GLU A 128 -12.42 9.07 -14.11
N SER A 129 -13.01 7.89 -14.30
CA SER A 129 -14.26 7.51 -13.62
C SER A 129 -14.12 7.33 -12.11
N ASP A 130 -12.89 7.18 -11.60
CA ASP A 130 -12.55 6.91 -10.19
C ASP A 130 -13.28 5.68 -9.58
N ARG A 131 -13.61 4.69 -10.44
CA ARG A 131 -14.32 3.47 -10.04
C ARG A 131 -13.34 2.34 -9.75
N HIS A 132 -13.60 1.59 -8.68
CA HIS A 132 -12.81 0.44 -8.26
C HIS A 132 -13.42 -0.91 -8.69
N ASP A 133 -14.26 -0.89 -9.71
CA ASP A 133 -14.94 -2.08 -10.27
C ASP A 133 -14.56 -2.33 -11.74
N ALA A 134 -15.11 -3.41 -12.31
CA ALA A 134 -14.83 -3.80 -13.69
C ALA A 134 -15.26 -2.74 -14.72
N ASP A 135 -16.31 -1.97 -14.43
CA ASP A 135 -16.84 -0.96 -15.33
C ASP A 135 -15.96 0.31 -15.36
N GLY A 136 -15.14 0.51 -14.32
CA GLY A 136 -14.15 1.57 -14.27
C GLY A 136 -12.96 1.39 -15.23
N ILE A 137 -12.80 0.21 -15.85
CA ILE A 137 -11.70 -0.07 -16.77
C ILE A 137 -12.16 0.16 -18.21
N ALA A 138 -11.74 1.26 -18.81
CA ALA A 138 -12.05 1.65 -20.19
C ALA A 138 -10.84 1.65 -21.12
N LEU A 139 -9.58 1.76 -20.61
CA LEU A 139 -8.35 1.74 -21.39
C LEU A 139 -8.37 0.55 -22.36
N ALA A 140 -8.20 0.84 -23.67
CA ALA A 140 -8.37 -0.17 -24.71
C ALA A 140 -7.08 -1.00 -24.92
N ALA A 141 -7.25 -2.33 -24.97
CA ALA A 141 -6.24 -3.27 -25.44
C ALA A 141 -6.74 -3.91 -26.73
N ARG A 142 -6.07 -3.62 -27.86
CA ARG A 142 -6.38 -4.15 -29.17
C ARG A 142 -5.40 -5.26 -29.53
N ARG A 143 -5.93 -6.43 -29.90
CA ARG A 143 -5.10 -7.54 -30.38
C ARG A 143 -4.56 -7.26 -31.79
N THR A 144 -3.28 -7.56 -31.99
CA THR A 144 -2.60 -7.46 -33.30
C THR A 144 -2.10 -8.84 -33.71
N ARG A 145 -1.51 -8.93 -34.92
CA ARG A 145 -0.89 -10.19 -35.38
C ARG A 145 0.24 -10.66 -34.43
N ASP A 146 1.04 -9.73 -33.91
CA ASP A 146 2.28 -10.03 -33.19
C ASP A 146 2.16 -9.82 -31.67
N GLY A 147 1.01 -9.33 -31.19
CA GLY A 147 0.78 -9.07 -29.75
C GLY A 147 -0.41 -8.16 -29.50
N TRP A 148 -0.16 -6.99 -28.87
CA TRP A 148 -1.19 -6.08 -28.39
C TRP A 148 -0.82 -4.61 -28.67
N ARG A 149 -1.83 -3.77 -28.69
CA ARG A 149 -1.71 -2.31 -28.68
C ARG A 149 -2.55 -1.76 -27.55
N LEU A 150 -1.94 -0.99 -26.67
CA LEU A 150 -2.61 -0.32 -25.57
C LEU A 150 -2.71 1.17 -25.84
N ASP A 151 -3.91 1.72 -25.60
CA ASP A 151 -4.17 3.16 -25.75
C ASP A 151 -5.10 3.65 -24.64
N GLY A 152 -4.72 4.72 -23.92
CA GLY A 152 -5.48 5.33 -22.84
C GLY A 152 -4.60 5.87 -21.72
N THR A 153 -5.23 6.22 -20.59
CA THR A 153 -4.55 6.85 -19.44
C THR A 153 -4.96 6.16 -18.16
N LYS A 154 -3.99 5.91 -17.27
CA LYS A 154 -4.22 5.50 -15.89
C LYS A 154 -3.82 6.61 -14.94
N LEU A 155 -4.64 6.83 -13.93
CA LEU A 155 -4.48 7.89 -12.95
C LEU A 155 -4.12 7.31 -11.57
N PHE A 156 -3.55 8.13 -10.72
CA PHE A 156 -3.24 7.82 -9.32
C PHE A 156 -2.45 6.52 -9.14
N VAL A 157 -1.55 6.21 -10.08
CA VAL A 157 -0.70 5.01 -10.01
C VAL A 157 0.35 5.21 -8.93
N VAL A 158 0.22 4.42 -7.86
CA VAL A 158 1.08 4.50 -6.67
C VAL A 158 2.45 3.93 -6.99
N GLY A 159 3.51 4.65 -6.61
CA GLY A 159 4.89 4.28 -6.89
C GLY A 159 5.45 4.87 -8.18
N LEU A 160 4.66 5.63 -8.96
CA LEU A 160 5.18 6.40 -10.08
C LEU A 160 5.73 7.77 -9.59
N PRO A 161 6.87 8.22 -10.15
CA PRO A 161 7.60 7.67 -11.32
C PRO A 161 8.66 6.60 -11.00
N GLY A 162 8.78 6.13 -9.76
CA GLY A 162 9.83 5.21 -9.33
C GLY A 162 9.69 3.76 -9.84
N ALA A 163 8.53 3.36 -10.41
CA ALA A 163 8.31 2.00 -10.89
C ALA A 163 8.90 1.78 -12.29
N ASP A 164 9.50 0.60 -12.49
CA ASP A 164 10.09 0.13 -13.76
C ASP A 164 9.09 -0.69 -14.59
N VAL A 165 8.19 -1.43 -13.91
CA VAL A 165 7.18 -2.28 -14.53
C VAL A 165 5.79 -2.04 -13.94
N LEU A 166 4.81 -1.98 -14.82
CA LEU A 166 3.41 -1.80 -14.46
C LEU A 166 2.61 -3.06 -14.76
N VAL A 167 1.71 -3.42 -13.87
CA VAL A 167 0.56 -4.27 -14.18
C VAL A 167 -0.58 -3.33 -14.60
N VAL A 168 -0.86 -3.28 -15.88
CA VAL A 168 -1.88 -2.39 -16.47
C VAL A 168 -3.17 -3.17 -16.71
N ALA A 169 -4.27 -2.72 -16.10
CA ALA A 169 -5.59 -3.23 -16.39
C ALA A 169 -6.16 -2.56 -17.67
N ALA A 170 -6.61 -3.37 -18.61
CA ALA A 170 -7.16 -2.88 -19.87
C ALA A 170 -8.35 -3.72 -20.34
N ARG A 171 -9.26 -3.10 -21.08
CA ARG A 171 -10.39 -3.77 -21.69
C ARG A 171 -9.98 -4.39 -23.02
N SER A 172 -10.07 -5.70 -23.10
CA SER A 172 -9.81 -6.48 -24.33
C SER A 172 -11.08 -7.13 -24.83
N GLY A 173 -11.34 -7.09 -26.15
CA GLY A 173 -12.56 -7.61 -26.73
C GLY A 173 -13.81 -6.85 -26.27
N ARG A 174 -14.99 -7.48 -26.38
CA ARG A 174 -16.27 -6.78 -26.16
C ARG A 174 -16.62 -6.49 -24.70
N ARG A 175 -16.15 -7.27 -23.72
CA ARG A 175 -16.51 -7.11 -22.29
C ARG A 175 -15.45 -7.58 -21.29
N GLY A 176 -14.30 -8.04 -21.74
CA GLY A 176 -13.31 -8.65 -20.84
C GLY A 176 -12.25 -7.67 -20.36
N ILE A 177 -11.74 -7.91 -19.16
CA ILE A 177 -10.57 -7.22 -18.62
C ILE A 177 -9.38 -8.14 -18.72
N SER A 178 -8.25 -7.60 -19.18
CA SER A 178 -6.95 -8.24 -19.25
C SER A 178 -5.93 -7.44 -18.46
N LEU A 179 -4.92 -8.09 -17.92
CA LEU A 179 -3.77 -7.47 -17.28
C LEU A 179 -2.52 -7.63 -18.16
N PHE A 180 -1.75 -6.58 -18.25
CA PHE A 180 -0.54 -6.56 -19.07
C PHE A 180 0.66 -6.07 -18.27
N LEU A 181 1.81 -6.71 -18.45
CA LEU A 181 3.10 -6.21 -17.99
C LEU A 181 3.60 -5.17 -18.98
N VAL A 182 3.82 -3.95 -18.51
CA VAL A 182 4.26 -2.82 -19.33
C VAL A 182 5.49 -2.17 -18.68
N GLU A 183 6.61 -2.12 -19.39
CA GLU A 183 7.78 -1.39 -18.93
C GLU A 183 7.53 0.12 -19.03
N THR A 184 7.86 0.88 -18.00
CA THR A 184 7.69 2.34 -18.02
C THR A 184 8.57 3.03 -19.07
N ALA A 185 9.69 2.40 -19.43
CA ALA A 185 10.60 2.86 -20.49
C ALA A 185 10.15 2.48 -21.92
N ALA A 186 9.04 1.73 -22.09
CA ALA A 186 8.59 1.31 -23.41
C ALA A 186 8.14 2.50 -24.26
N SER A 187 8.35 2.36 -25.59
CA SER A 187 7.92 3.39 -26.55
C SER A 187 6.41 3.61 -26.47
N GLY A 188 5.97 4.86 -26.45
CA GLY A 188 4.56 5.25 -26.31
C GLY A 188 4.08 5.37 -24.84
N VAL A 189 4.88 4.96 -23.85
CA VAL A 189 4.59 5.17 -22.44
C VAL A 189 5.12 6.53 -22.00
N ARG A 190 4.28 7.31 -21.32
CA ARG A 190 4.66 8.57 -20.71
C ARG A 190 4.17 8.59 -19.26
N VAL A 191 5.11 8.74 -18.34
CA VAL A 191 4.84 8.90 -16.91
C VAL A 191 4.87 10.38 -16.56
N ARG A 192 3.85 10.83 -15.81
CA ARG A 192 3.76 12.19 -15.27
C ARG A 192 3.54 12.10 -13.77
N PRO A 193 4.46 12.63 -12.94
CA PRO A 193 4.21 12.70 -11.49
C PRO A 193 2.99 13.58 -11.20
N ALA A 194 2.19 13.18 -10.23
CA ALA A 194 1.13 14.00 -9.67
C ALA A 194 1.62 14.70 -8.38
N GLU A 195 1.21 15.93 -8.19
CA GLU A 195 1.41 16.62 -6.92
C GLU A 195 0.38 16.10 -5.91
N THR A 196 0.86 15.63 -4.78
CA THR A 196 0.04 15.11 -3.68
C THR A 196 0.42 15.77 -2.37
N ILE A 197 -0.50 15.79 -1.41
CA ILE A 197 -0.20 16.29 -0.06
C ILE A 197 0.76 15.36 0.69
N ASP A 198 0.70 14.06 0.42
CA ASP A 198 1.59 13.06 1.02
C ASP A 198 2.93 13.02 0.27
N VAL A 199 3.92 13.65 0.85
CA VAL A 199 5.28 13.70 0.29
C VAL A 199 6.04 12.37 0.46
N THR A 200 5.52 11.43 1.26
CA THR A 200 6.15 10.13 1.51
C THR A 200 5.81 9.09 0.43
N ARG A 201 4.78 9.36 -0.39
CA ARG A 201 4.35 8.49 -1.48
C ARG A 201 4.32 9.24 -2.79
N ARG A 202 4.96 8.68 -3.79
CA ARG A 202 4.82 9.17 -5.15
C ARG A 202 3.62 8.52 -5.82
N VAL A 203 2.88 9.35 -6.53
CA VAL A 203 1.72 8.95 -7.35
C VAL A 203 1.87 9.60 -8.70
N GLY A 204 1.41 8.94 -9.75
CA GLY A 204 1.52 9.48 -11.09
C GLY A 204 0.40 9.09 -12.03
N GLU A 205 0.37 9.79 -13.14
CA GLU A 205 -0.39 9.45 -14.33
C GLU A 205 0.52 8.65 -15.28
N VAL A 206 -0.01 7.58 -15.87
CA VAL A 206 0.63 6.94 -17.02
C VAL A 206 -0.26 7.01 -18.24
N ARG A 207 0.26 7.63 -19.29
CA ARG A 207 -0.38 7.71 -20.60
C ARG A 207 0.26 6.72 -21.54
N LEU A 208 -0.56 5.87 -22.11
CA LEU A 208 -0.20 4.88 -23.12
C LEU A 208 -0.73 5.37 -24.47
N ARG A 209 0.16 5.56 -25.46
CA ARG A 209 -0.22 5.95 -26.81
C ARG A 209 0.29 4.93 -27.80
N ASP A 210 -0.62 4.10 -28.27
CA ASP A 210 -0.36 3.02 -29.24
C ASP A 210 0.83 2.13 -28.81
N VAL A 211 0.92 1.81 -27.51
CA VAL A 211 2.02 1.03 -26.94
C VAL A 211 1.97 -0.38 -27.48
N ALA A 212 3.02 -0.77 -28.21
CA ALA A 212 3.18 -2.11 -28.75
C ALA A 212 3.70 -3.06 -27.66
N LEU A 213 2.99 -4.16 -27.46
CA LEU A 213 3.38 -5.22 -26.54
C LEU A 213 3.41 -6.56 -27.29
N GLU A 214 4.38 -7.39 -26.94
CA GLU A 214 4.45 -8.78 -27.41
C GLU A 214 3.35 -9.63 -26.76
N ARG A 215 3.11 -10.83 -27.30
CA ARG A 215 2.06 -11.75 -26.79
C ARG A 215 2.28 -12.15 -25.34
N ASP A 216 3.52 -12.24 -24.92
CA ASP A 216 3.93 -12.62 -23.57
C ASP A 216 3.80 -11.51 -22.54
N ALA A 217 3.41 -10.29 -22.94
CA ALA A 217 3.06 -9.22 -22.00
C ALA A 217 1.71 -9.47 -21.29
N LEU A 218 0.84 -10.32 -21.84
CA LEU A 218 -0.44 -10.66 -21.22
C LEU A 218 -0.23 -11.55 -19.98
N LEU A 219 -0.79 -11.13 -18.84
CA LEU A 219 -0.87 -11.93 -17.62
C LEU A 219 -2.13 -12.79 -17.61
N GLY A 220 -1.95 -14.11 -17.57
CA GLY A 220 -3.07 -15.06 -17.54
C GLY A 220 -3.81 -15.16 -18.86
N LYS A 221 -5.16 -15.08 -18.82
CA LYS A 221 -6.04 -15.27 -19.98
C LYS A 221 -6.69 -13.95 -20.40
N GLU A 222 -6.77 -13.72 -21.71
CA GLU A 222 -7.47 -12.60 -22.31
C GLU A 222 -8.92 -12.50 -21.82
N GLY A 223 -9.32 -11.32 -21.41
CA GLY A 223 -10.70 -11.01 -21.03
C GLY A 223 -11.19 -11.61 -19.70
N ALA A 224 -10.34 -12.35 -18.97
CA ALA A 224 -10.71 -13.08 -17.77
C ALA A 224 -10.00 -12.57 -16.48
N ALA A 225 -9.42 -11.38 -16.51
CA ALA A 225 -8.54 -10.93 -15.43
C ALA A 225 -9.25 -10.17 -14.29
N TRP A 226 -10.57 -9.91 -14.36
CA TRP A 226 -11.26 -9.18 -13.29
C TRP A 226 -11.10 -9.84 -11.90
N PRO A 227 -11.31 -11.17 -11.73
CA PRO A 227 -11.11 -11.79 -10.41
C PRO A 227 -9.69 -11.63 -9.86
N MET A 228 -8.71 -11.61 -10.76
CA MET A 228 -7.32 -11.36 -10.43
C MET A 228 -7.09 -9.92 -9.98
N LEU A 229 -7.62 -8.95 -10.74
CA LEU A 229 -7.51 -7.53 -10.37
C LEU A 229 -8.21 -7.27 -9.03
N ALA A 230 -9.43 -7.79 -8.82
CA ALA A 230 -10.13 -7.67 -7.54
C ALA A 230 -9.30 -8.22 -6.36
N HIS A 231 -8.66 -9.37 -6.53
CA HIS A 231 -7.76 -9.95 -5.55
C HIS A 231 -6.55 -9.02 -5.24
N LEU A 232 -5.96 -8.38 -6.26
CA LEU A 232 -4.88 -7.41 -6.06
C LEU A 232 -5.37 -6.14 -5.35
N LEU A 233 -6.59 -5.72 -5.62
CA LEU A 233 -7.20 -4.57 -4.93
C LEU A 233 -7.45 -4.89 -3.44
N ASP A 234 -7.90 -6.11 -3.13
CA ASP A 234 -8.06 -6.57 -1.73
C ASP A 234 -6.71 -6.64 -1.00
N LEU A 235 -5.66 -7.16 -1.64
CA LEU A 235 -4.30 -7.16 -1.08
C LEU A 235 -3.79 -5.73 -0.86
N GLY A 236 -4.04 -4.83 -1.81
CA GLY A 236 -3.71 -3.41 -1.68
C GLY A 236 -4.44 -2.75 -0.51
N ALA A 237 -5.73 -3.04 -0.33
CA ALA A 237 -6.54 -2.55 0.77
C ALA A 237 -6.02 -3.04 2.14
N ILE A 238 -5.64 -4.32 2.25
CA ILE A 238 -5.05 -4.91 3.47
C ILE A 238 -3.69 -4.24 3.77
N GLY A 239 -2.82 -4.08 2.76
CA GLY A 239 -1.52 -3.42 2.93
C GLY A 239 -1.63 -1.96 3.39
N ILE A 240 -2.61 -1.20 2.84
CA ILE A 240 -2.88 0.18 3.28
C ILE A 240 -3.51 0.22 4.68
N ALA A 241 -4.37 -0.74 5.02
CA ALA A 241 -4.93 -0.83 6.37
C ALA A 241 -3.83 -1.12 7.41
N ALA A 242 -2.89 -2.01 7.11
CA ALA A 242 -1.73 -2.29 7.96
C ALA A 242 -0.82 -1.06 8.11
N ASP A 243 -0.48 -0.38 7.01
CA ASP A 243 0.27 0.88 7.02
C ASP A 243 -0.44 1.97 7.88
N SER A 244 -1.76 2.04 7.78
CA SER A 244 -2.56 2.98 8.58
C SER A 244 -2.54 2.66 10.07
N LEU A 245 -2.53 1.37 10.43
CA LEU A 245 -2.41 0.91 11.82
C LEU A 245 -1.10 1.38 12.43
N GLY A 246 0.04 1.09 11.79
CA GLY A 246 1.36 1.50 12.27
C GLY A 246 1.51 3.03 12.33
N GLY A 247 0.96 3.74 11.33
CA GLY A 247 0.95 5.20 11.31
C GLY A 247 0.10 5.81 12.44
N ALA A 248 -1.05 5.22 12.77
CA ALA A 248 -1.90 5.66 13.86
C ALA A 248 -1.22 5.46 15.23
N GLU A 249 -0.59 4.30 15.44
CA GLU A 249 0.20 4.05 16.65
C GLU A 249 1.31 5.09 16.84
N ARG A 250 2.10 5.33 15.78
CA ARG A 250 3.20 6.28 15.89
C ARG A 250 2.71 7.70 16.19
N ALA A 251 1.62 8.13 15.56
CA ALA A 251 1.02 9.44 15.86
C ALA A 251 0.53 9.56 17.30
N LEU A 252 -0.08 8.50 17.85
CA LEU A 252 -0.46 8.45 19.27
C LEU A 252 0.75 8.53 20.19
N GLU A 253 1.80 7.74 19.94
CA GLU A 253 3.03 7.78 20.74
C GLU A 253 3.67 9.16 20.74
N MET A 254 3.81 9.79 19.57
CA MET A 254 4.36 11.15 19.46
C MET A 254 3.54 12.15 20.29
N ALA A 255 2.21 12.05 20.27
CA ALA A 255 1.34 12.92 21.06
C ALA A 255 1.50 12.69 22.57
N VAL A 256 1.61 11.43 22.99
CA VAL A 256 1.85 11.06 24.40
C VAL A 256 3.23 11.51 24.86
N GLU A 257 4.29 11.28 24.07
CA GLU A 257 5.65 11.73 24.36
C GLU A 257 5.73 13.25 24.52
N TYR A 258 5.13 13.98 23.57
CA TYR A 258 5.04 15.44 23.65
C TYR A 258 4.30 15.92 24.92
N SER A 259 3.20 15.26 25.25
CA SER A 259 2.38 15.61 26.42
C SER A 259 3.11 15.44 27.74
N LYS A 260 4.10 14.56 27.83
CA LYS A 260 4.94 14.33 29.01
C LYS A 260 5.96 15.46 29.23
N VAL A 261 6.44 16.09 28.15
CA VAL A 261 7.53 17.08 28.20
C VAL A 261 7.04 18.53 28.08
N ARG A 262 5.99 18.78 27.32
CA ARG A 262 5.43 20.12 27.14
C ARG A 262 4.75 20.61 28.42
N GLN A 263 5.13 21.79 28.87
CA GLN A 263 4.53 22.42 30.05
C GLN A 263 3.64 23.60 29.66
N GLN A 264 2.48 23.68 30.30
CA GLN A 264 1.56 24.82 30.31
C GLN A 264 0.86 24.88 31.65
N PHE A 265 0.50 26.07 32.12
CA PHE A 265 -0.15 26.26 33.41
C PHE A 265 0.65 25.67 34.58
N GLY A 266 1.99 25.76 34.50
CA GLY A 266 2.92 25.31 35.56
C GLY A 266 3.12 23.80 35.69
N ARG A 267 2.65 22.98 34.73
CA ARG A 267 2.81 21.50 34.76
C ARG A 267 2.79 20.90 33.35
N PRO A 268 3.26 19.63 33.18
CA PRO A 268 3.16 18.91 31.92
C PRO A 268 1.70 18.82 31.44
N ILE A 269 1.45 19.05 30.15
CA ILE A 269 0.10 19.07 29.60
C ILE A 269 -0.60 17.71 29.69
N GLY A 270 0.15 16.58 29.69
CA GLY A 270 -0.36 15.24 29.91
C GLY A 270 -0.95 15.01 31.32
N SER A 271 -0.78 15.95 32.26
CA SER A 271 -1.44 15.90 33.55
C SER A 271 -2.95 16.26 33.49
N PHE A 272 -3.39 16.94 32.41
CA PHE A 272 -4.78 17.34 32.26
C PHE A 272 -5.65 16.18 31.76
N GLN A 273 -6.83 16.00 32.37
CA GLN A 273 -7.75 14.90 32.04
C GLN A 273 -8.19 14.90 30.58
N ALA A 274 -8.45 16.06 29.99
CA ALA A 274 -8.86 16.17 28.60
C ALA A 274 -7.88 15.49 27.63
N LEU A 275 -6.57 15.67 27.85
CA LEU A 275 -5.53 15.03 27.02
C LEU A 275 -5.38 13.53 27.31
N LYS A 276 -5.53 13.12 28.60
CA LYS A 276 -5.52 11.70 28.97
C LYS A 276 -6.70 10.96 28.32
N HIS A 277 -7.90 11.55 28.35
CA HIS A 277 -9.09 10.95 27.74
C HIS A 277 -8.92 10.86 26.22
N MET A 278 -8.41 11.92 25.59
CA MET A 278 -8.13 11.91 24.15
C MET A 278 -7.14 10.80 23.75
N ALA A 279 -6.07 10.61 24.53
CA ALA A 279 -5.12 9.51 24.30
C ALA A 279 -5.78 8.13 24.53
N ALA A 280 -6.57 7.98 25.58
CA ALA A 280 -7.30 6.74 25.88
C ALA A 280 -8.30 6.37 24.76
N GLU A 281 -9.03 7.35 24.22
CA GLU A 281 -9.93 7.15 23.10
C GLU A 281 -9.17 6.70 21.83
N MET A 282 -7.98 7.27 21.56
CA MET A 282 -7.14 6.81 20.45
C MET A 282 -6.72 5.36 20.62
N VAL A 283 -6.27 4.95 21.82
CA VAL A 283 -5.94 3.53 22.14
C VAL A 283 -7.15 2.65 21.91
N ALA A 284 -8.32 3.02 22.45
CA ALA A 284 -9.56 2.24 22.34
C ALA A 284 -10.04 2.05 20.89
N GLU A 285 -9.64 2.94 19.96
CA GLU A 285 -9.91 2.79 18.53
C GLU A 285 -8.84 1.97 17.78
N ILE A 286 -7.56 2.13 18.14
CA ILE A 286 -6.42 1.48 17.47
C ILE A 286 -6.38 -0.02 17.82
N GLU A 287 -6.43 -0.39 19.09
CA GLU A 287 -6.22 -1.78 19.51
C GLU A 287 -7.21 -2.79 18.91
N PRO A 288 -8.52 -2.55 18.87
CA PRO A 288 -9.43 -3.46 18.18
C PRO A 288 -9.19 -3.53 16.67
N SER A 289 -8.67 -2.43 16.09
CA SER A 289 -8.39 -2.35 14.66
C SER A 289 -7.20 -3.20 14.24
N ARG A 290 -6.25 -3.46 15.14
CA ARG A 290 -5.12 -4.37 14.96
C ARG A 290 -5.60 -5.79 14.64
N SER A 291 -6.48 -6.33 15.49
CA SER A 291 -7.04 -7.68 15.29
C SER A 291 -7.77 -7.79 13.96
N LEU A 292 -8.43 -6.71 13.51
CA LEU A 292 -9.14 -6.70 12.24
C LEU A 292 -8.18 -6.74 11.04
N VAL A 293 -7.04 -6.04 11.10
CA VAL A 293 -6.00 -6.10 10.05
C VAL A 293 -5.39 -7.50 9.98
N TRP A 294 -5.02 -8.08 11.12
CA TRP A 294 -4.45 -9.43 11.17
C TRP A 294 -5.44 -10.48 10.69
N TYR A 295 -6.71 -10.36 11.07
CA TYR A 295 -7.78 -11.22 10.57
C TYR A 295 -7.90 -11.12 9.04
N ALA A 296 -7.93 -9.91 8.49
CA ALA A 296 -8.03 -9.71 7.04
C ALA A 296 -6.84 -10.33 6.29
N ALA A 297 -5.62 -10.17 6.81
CA ALA A 297 -4.42 -10.78 6.23
C ALA A 297 -4.43 -12.31 6.36
N TYR A 298 -4.89 -12.86 7.48
CA TYR A 298 -5.00 -14.30 7.69
C TYR A 298 -6.01 -14.95 6.74
N VAL A 299 -7.22 -14.41 6.64
CA VAL A 299 -8.26 -15.01 5.79
C VAL A 299 -7.97 -14.84 4.31
N PHE A 300 -7.17 -13.85 3.93
CA PHE A 300 -6.74 -13.66 2.53
C PHE A 300 -6.04 -14.91 1.99
N ASP A 301 -5.25 -15.60 2.81
CA ASP A 301 -4.55 -16.84 2.44
C ASP A 301 -5.36 -18.09 2.76
N LYS A 302 -6.06 -18.11 3.92
CA LYS A 302 -6.64 -19.33 4.47
C LYS A 302 -8.10 -19.54 4.07
N THR A 303 -8.85 -18.46 3.86
CA THR A 303 -10.28 -18.50 3.53
C THR A 303 -10.58 -17.47 2.43
N PRO A 304 -10.11 -17.67 1.19
CA PRO A 304 -10.20 -16.68 0.12
C PRO A 304 -11.62 -16.18 -0.18
N ALA A 305 -12.66 -16.96 0.14
CA ALA A 305 -14.05 -16.52 -0.02
C ALA A 305 -14.44 -15.37 0.93
N GLU A 306 -13.81 -15.27 2.10
CA GLU A 306 -14.04 -14.21 3.08
C GLU A 306 -13.11 -13.00 2.86
N ALA A 307 -12.06 -13.16 2.07
CA ALA A 307 -11.03 -12.13 1.90
C ALA A 307 -11.59 -10.77 1.43
N PRO A 308 -12.52 -10.68 0.44
CA PRO A 308 -13.07 -9.40 0.01
C PRO A 308 -13.80 -8.65 1.12
N ARG A 309 -14.55 -9.41 1.96
CA ARG A 309 -15.28 -8.87 3.09
C ARG A 309 -14.33 -8.36 4.18
N ALA A 310 -13.35 -9.18 4.58
CA ALA A 310 -12.38 -8.82 5.60
C ALA A 310 -11.47 -7.65 5.19
N ALA A 311 -11.02 -7.60 3.92
CA ALA A 311 -10.26 -6.50 3.37
C ALA A 311 -11.06 -5.18 3.42
N SER A 312 -12.34 -5.22 3.04
CA SER A 312 -13.22 -4.04 3.10
C SER A 312 -13.46 -3.57 4.54
N MET A 313 -13.67 -4.48 5.49
CA MET A 313 -13.81 -4.15 6.91
C MET A 313 -12.56 -3.46 7.46
N ALA A 314 -11.38 -4.02 7.21
CA ALA A 314 -10.11 -3.47 7.67
C ALA A 314 -9.85 -2.09 7.05
N LYS A 315 -10.03 -1.95 5.72
CA LYS A 315 -9.76 -0.69 5.02
C LYS A 315 -10.71 0.43 5.43
N ALA A 316 -12.03 0.15 5.53
CA ALA A 316 -13.01 1.12 6.01
C ALA A 316 -12.67 1.61 7.42
N ARG A 317 -12.40 0.67 8.34
CA ARG A 317 -12.09 0.99 9.74
C ARG A 317 -10.80 1.79 9.88
N LEU A 318 -9.71 1.34 9.27
CA LEU A 318 -8.39 1.96 9.44
C LEU A 318 -8.28 3.32 8.74
N GLY A 319 -9.00 3.55 7.62
CA GLY A 319 -9.09 4.87 7.01
C GLY A 319 -9.61 5.93 7.99
N GLU A 320 -10.66 5.62 8.72
CA GLU A 320 -11.24 6.53 9.72
C GLU A 320 -10.40 6.63 10.99
N VAL A 321 -9.95 5.50 11.54
CA VAL A 321 -9.18 5.47 12.80
C VAL A 321 -7.89 6.27 12.65
N TYR A 322 -7.14 6.05 11.58
CA TYR A 322 -5.90 6.78 11.35
C TYR A 322 -6.16 8.29 11.18
N SER A 323 -7.14 8.65 10.38
CA SER A 323 -7.55 10.04 10.15
C SER A 323 -7.93 10.75 11.45
N ARG A 324 -8.74 10.11 12.32
CA ARG A 324 -9.12 10.67 13.63
C ARG A 324 -7.93 10.76 14.58
N THR A 325 -7.08 9.73 14.60
CA THR A 325 -5.89 9.70 15.47
C THR A 325 -4.92 10.83 15.15
N VAL A 326 -4.58 11.05 13.88
CA VAL A 326 -3.65 12.14 13.53
C VAL A 326 -4.25 13.52 13.79
N ASN A 327 -5.57 13.71 13.62
CA ASN A 327 -6.23 14.96 13.97
C ASN A 327 -6.11 15.24 15.48
N ARG A 328 -6.38 14.23 16.32
CA ARG A 328 -6.23 14.34 17.78
C ARG A 328 -4.77 14.56 18.19
N ALA A 329 -3.83 13.87 17.53
CA ALA A 329 -2.40 14.05 17.78
C ALA A 329 -1.96 15.49 17.46
N VAL A 330 -2.38 16.07 16.34
CA VAL A 330 -2.13 17.47 15.99
C VAL A 330 -2.74 18.41 17.06
N GLN A 331 -3.96 18.14 17.49
CA GLN A 331 -4.61 18.94 18.56
C GLN A 331 -3.81 18.91 19.87
N MET A 332 -3.29 17.72 20.26
CA MET A 332 -2.48 17.57 21.47
C MET A 332 -1.13 18.29 21.40
N HIS A 333 -0.54 18.41 20.20
CA HIS A 333 0.69 19.18 19.98
C HIS A 333 0.43 20.71 19.93
N GLY A 334 -0.80 21.11 19.59
CA GLY A 334 -1.12 22.52 19.34
C GLY A 334 -0.39 23.04 18.09
N GLY A 335 0.00 24.31 18.10
CA GLY A 335 0.59 24.97 16.92
C GLY A 335 1.78 24.27 16.28
N ILE A 336 2.67 23.66 17.08
CA ILE A 336 3.86 22.99 16.55
C ILE A 336 3.54 21.75 15.73
N GLY A 337 2.46 21.02 16.07
CA GLY A 337 2.05 19.81 15.33
C GLY A 337 1.65 20.08 13.88
N PHE A 338 1.46 21.34 13.53
CA PHE A 338 1.04 21.79 12.20
C PHE A 338 2.20 22.38 11.38
N THR A 339 3.37 22.56 11.99
CA THR A 339 4.52 23.19 11.34
C THR A 339 5.42 22.17 10.65
N TRP A 340 6.28 22.65 9.75
CA TRP A 340 7.28 21.80 9.06
C TRP A 340 8.45 21.38 9.96
N GLU A 341 8.63 22.04 11.11
CA GLU A 341 9.68 21.72 12.07
C GLU A 341 9.39 20.42 12.83
N HIS A 342 8.12 20.08 13.02
CA HIS A 342 7.70 18.85 13.70
C HIS A 342 7.33 17.77 12.69
N ASP A 343 7.74 16.51 12.92
CA ASP A 343 7.56 15.43 11.95
C ASP A 343 6.12 14.91 11.84
N LEU A 344 5.24 15.21 12.79
CA LEU A 344 3.86 14.70 12.83
C LEU A 344 3.06 14.95 11.54
N HIS A 345 3.36 16.04 10.83
CA HIS A 345 2.68 16.35 9.56
C HIS A 345 2.91 15.27 8.48
N LEU A 346 3.99 14.47 8.56
CA LEU A 346 4.24 13.35 7.64
C LEU A 346 3.13 12.30 7.78
N TRP A 347 2.82 11.90 9.02
CA TRP A 347 1.74 10.96 9.31
C TRP A 347 0.36 11.55 9.04
N PHE A 348 0.15 12.84 9.34
CA PHE A 348 -1.10 13.52 9.04
C PHE A 348 -1.42 13.48 7.54
N LYS A 349 -0.47 13.80 6.69
CA LYS A 349 -0.62 13.80 5.23
C LYS A 349 -0.79 12.38 4.68
N ARG A 350 -0.02 11.42 5.22
CA ARG A 350 -0.12 10.01 4.86
C ARG A 350 -1.49 9.42 5.22
N ALA A 351 -2.07 9.81 6.36
CA ALA A 351 -3.42 9.39 6.74
C ALA A 351 -4.46 9.83 5.71
N ARG A 352 -4.38 11.07 5.20
CA ARG A 352 -5.29 11.57 4.17
C ARG A 352 -5.20 10.81 2.86
N TRP A 353 -3.99 10.44 2.48
CA TRP A 353 -3.78 9.62 1.31
C TRP A 353 -4.27 8.18 1.53
N ASN A 354 -3.94 7.56 2.66
CA ASN A 354 -4.36 6.19 3.00
C ASN A 354 -5.89 6.06 3.07
N GLU A 355 -6.60 7.12 3.49
CA GLU A 355 -8.05 7.14 3.58
C GLU A 355 -8.72 6.84 2.23
N VAL A 356 -8.18 7.37 1.13
CA VAL A 356 -8.77 7.24 -0.22
C VAL A 356 -8.14 6.15 -1.07
N ALA A 357 -6.90 5.75 -0.80
CA ALA A 357 -6.20 4.74 -1.59
C ALA A 357 -6.91 3.38 -1.56
N PHE A 358 -7.06 2.72 -2.71
CA PHE A 358 -7.79 1.45 -2.89
C PHE A 358 -9.25 1.48 -2.44
N GLY A 359 -9.90 2.63 -2.50
CA GLY A 359 -11.28 2.87 -2.07
C GLY A 359 -11.34 3.55 -0.69
N ASP A 360 -12.24 4.50 -0.57
CA ASP A 360 -12.51 5.23 0.67
C ASP A 360 -13.45 4.44 1.62
N PRO A 361 -13.65 4.89 2.87
CA PRO A 361 -14.54 4.21 3.80
C PRO A 361 -15.99 4.07 3.32
N PRO A 362 -16.64 5.05 2.67
CA PRO A 362 -17.94 4.88 2.04
C PRO A 362 -17.97 3.75 1.01
N PHE A 363 -17.06 3.76 0.03
CA PHE A 363 -16.94 2.69 -0.97
C PHE A 363 -16.86 1.29 -0.33
N HIS A 364 -16.03 1.12 0.69
CA HIS A 364 -15.88 -0.18 1.35
C HIS A 364 -17.13 -0.60 2.15
N ARG A 365 -17.90 0.36 2.69
CA ARG A 365 -19.19 0.05 3.35
C ARG A 365 -20.24 -0.37 2.36
N ASP A 366 -20.35 0.31 1.21
CA ASP A 366 -21.26 -0.07 0.13
C ASP A 366 -20.90 -1.46 -0.38
N ARG A 367 -19.61 -1.72 -0.61
CA ARG A 367 -19.13 -3.05 -1.02
C ARG A 367 -19.46 -4.14 0.01
N LEU A 368 -19.38 -3.84 1.32
CA LEU A 368 -19.78 -4.77 2.37
C LEU A 368 -21.27 -5.08 2.33
N ALA A 369 -22.11 -4.06 2.14
CA ALA A 369 -23.55 -4.25 2.00
C ALA A 369 -23.88 -5.16 0.80
N GLU A 370 -23.24 -4.91 -0.37
CA GLU A 370 -23.39 -5.77 -1.55
C GLU A 370 -22.96 -7.23 -1.30
N LEU A 371 -21.80 -7.42 -0.63
CA LEU A 371 -21.28 -8.76 -0.30
C LEU A 371 -22.15 -9.52 0.70
N ASP A 372 -22.81 -8.82 1.60
CA ASP A 372 -23.75 -9.37 2.60
C ASP A 372 -25.19 -9.48 2.05
N GLY A 373 -25.46 -9.06 0.78
CA GLY A 373 -26.73 -9.27 0.08
C GLY A 373 -27.78 -8.19 0.34
N TYR A 374 -27.36 -6.98 0.72
CA TYR A 374 -28.21 -5.80 0.94
C TYR A 374 -28.30 -4.92 -0.32
#